data_286b3f5629ffef48a42eb489e9481fe3
#
_entry.id   286b3f5629ffef48a42eb489e9481fe3
#
_cell.length_a   1.000
_cell.length_b   1.000
_cell.length_c   1.000
_cell.angle_alpha   90.00
_cell.angle_beta   90.00
_cell.angle_gamma   90.00
#
_symmetry.space_group_name_H-M   'P 1'
#
loop_
_entity.id
_entity.type
_entity.pdbx_description
1 polymer ?
#
loop_
_entity_poly.entity_id
_entity_poly.type
_entity_poly.pdbx_seq_one_letter_code
_entity_poly.pdbx_strand_id
1 'polypeptide(L)'
;MRVLTKQEIAEACELIAQDAFCADIFDIATETLRFLDPPREISTLEYSIEHRKIRQSDGETADWSLDLTPYLAQPMAALDAPGIHEVIVPKPARSGGTVVAENYALKTMEFGPAGDIMWYLAGPDEVGSYAERVFKPLFEDHEGVAAKIGGGPSDTTLRRKRIGGYTVELLAMSGKTTTNRQGRFIVFDEPDSYSKKFTSNFLEQGRQRQRMVGSLRKIY
;
A
#
# COMPACT_ATOMS: atom_id res chain seq x y z
N MET A 1 -36.15 13.26 11.41
CA MET A 1 -34.84 13.52 12.01
C MET A 1 -34.12 14.46 11.06
N ARG A 2 -33.86 15.71 11.45
CA ARG A 2 -33.18 16.71 10.60
C ARG A 2 -31.68 16.46 10.69
N VAL A 3 -31.03 16.28 9.56
CA VAL A 3 -29.56 16.16 9.48
C VAL A 3 -29.01 17.58 9.49
N LEU A 4 -28.12 17.87 10.45
CA LEU A 4 -27.45 19.16 10.55
C LEU A 4 -26.45 19.33 9.42
N THR A 5 -26.36 20.54 8.90
CA THR A 5 -25.33 20.89 7.89
C THR A 5 -23.96 21.07 8.58
N LYS A 6 -22.87 20.96 7.81
CA LYS A 6 -21.51 21.22 8.33
C LYS A 6 -21.38 22.60 9.00
N GLN A 7 -22.08 23.58 8.50
CA GLN A 7 -22.07 24.95 9.03
C GLN A 7 -22.81 25.04 10.36
N GLU A 8 -23.98 24.41 10.52
CA GLU A 8 -24.72 24.34 11.79
C GLU A 8 -23.94 23.58 12.87
N ILE A 9 -23.16 22.56 12.47
CA ILE A 9 -22.26 21.84 13.39
C ILE A 9 -21.11 22.75 13.81
N ALA A 10 -20.48 23.50 12.90
CA ALA A 10 -19.39 24.41 13.21
C ALA A 10 -19.83 25.53 14.15
N GLU A 11 -21.02 26.17 13.92
CA GLU A 11 -21.59 27.21 14.78
C GLU A 11 -21.94 26.67 16.16
N ALA A 12 -22.49 25.46 16.26
CA ALA A 12 -22.74 24.81 17.55
C ALA A 12 -21.45 24.53 18.32
N CYS A 13 -20.39 24.15 17.60
CA CYS A 13 -19.08 23.91 18.16
C CYS A 13 -18.39 25.16 18.69
N GLU A 14 -18.51 26.30 18.01
CA GLU A 14 -17.99 27.59 18.50
C GLU A 14 -18.72 28.06 19.78
N LEU A 15 -20.03 27.83 19.88
CA LEU A 15 -20.83 28.15 21.09
C LEU A 15 -20.41 27.30 22.31
N ILE A 16 -20.04 26.03 22.09
CA ILE A 16 -19.61 25.09 23.13
C ILE A 16 -18.17 25.40 23.59
N ALA A 17 -17.31 25.86 22.67
CA ALA A 17 -15.89 26.15 22.96
C ALA A 17 -15.68 27.39 23.88
N GLN A 18 -16.72 28.15 24.19
CA GLN A 18 -16.61 29.30 25.09
C GLN A 18 -16.63 28.92 26.59
N ASP A 19 -16.89 27.66 26.91
CA ASP A 19 -16.89 27.14 28.28
C ASP A 19 -15.70 26.15 28.46
N ALA A 20 -14.77 26.46 29.36
CA ALA A 20 -13.52 25.68 29.55
C ALA A 20 -13.78 24.21 29.89
N PHE A 21 -14.94 23.86 30.46
CA PHE A 21 -15.37 22.49 30.73
C PHE A 21 -15.75 21.72 29.43
N CYS A 22 -16.12 22.43 28.37
CA CYS A 22 -16.51 21.82 27.09
C CYS A 22 -15.33 21.64 26.12
N ALA A 23 -14.19 22.32 26.35
CA ALA A 23 -13.02 22.23 25.49
C ALA A 23 -12.50 20.78 25.40
N ASP A 24 -12.36 20.10 26.54
CA ASP A 24 -11.88 18.72 26.58
C ASP A 24 -12.85 17.75 25.89
N ILE A 25 -14.16 17.95 26.07
CA ILE A 25 -15.18 17.13 25.38
C ILE A 25 -15.21 17.43 23.90
N PHE A 26 -14.97 18.68 23.50
CA PHE A 26 -14.90 19.09 22.11
C PHE A 26 -13.68 18.51 21.40
N ASP A 27 -12.53 18.50 22.05
CA ASP A 27 -11.30 17.89 21.51
C ASP A 27 -11.47 16.38 21.34
N ILE A 28 -12.04 15.70 22.34
CA ILE A 28 -12.36 14.27 22.25
C ILE A 28 -13.38 13.99 21.13
N ALA A 29 -14.42 14.81 21.01
CA ALA A 29 -15.41 14.67 19.95
C ALA A 29 -14.82 14.93 18.57
N THR A 30 -13.95 15.94 18.43
CA THR A 30 -13.28 16.28 17.18
C THR A 30 -12.30 15.17 16.76
N GLU A 31 -11.52 14.61 17.69
CA GLU A 31 -10.69 13.44 17.43
C GLU A 31 -11.54 12.23 17.02
N THR A 32 -12.65 11.99 17.73
CA THR A 32 -13.55 10.88 17.42
C THR A 32 -14.21 11.06 16.05
N LEU A 33 -14.60 12.27 15.68
CA LEU A 33 -15.21 12.58 14.38
C LEU A 33 -14.20 12.44 13.22
N ARG A 34 -12.91 12.63 13.45
CA ARG A 34 -11.87 12.35 12.43
C ARG A 34 -11.85 10.89 11.98
N PHE A 35 -12.25 9.95 12.84
CA PHE A 35 -12.41 8.54 12.44
C PHE A 35 -13.61 8.30 11.53
N LEU A 36 -14.56 9.24 11.47
CA LEU A 36 -15.74 9.16 10.60
C LEU A 36 -15.53 9.89 9.26
N ASP A 37 -14.44 10.64 9.10
CA ASP A 37 -14.11 11.21 7.79
C ASP A 37 -13.85 10.07 6.81
N PRO A 38 -14.51 10.06 5.65
CA PRO A 38 -14.22 9.07 4.64
C PRO A 38 -12.73 9.19 4.25
N PRO A 39 -12.03 8.07 4.07
CA PRO A 39 -10.64 8.11 3.64
C PRO A 39 -10.54 8.93 2.34
N ARG A 40 -9.54 9.80 2.27
CA ARG A 40 -9.27 10.60 1.08
C ARG A 40 -9.15 9.66 -0.13
N GLU A 41 -9.98 9.87 -1.13
CA GLU A 41 -9.82 9.21 -2.41
C GLU A 41 -8.64 9.86 -3.14
N ILE A 42 -7.57 9.13 -3.28
CA ILE A 42 -6.35 9.56 -3.99
C ILE A 42 -5.95 8.47 -4.97
N SER A 43 -5.60 8.83 -6.19
CA SER A 43 -5.04 7.89 -7.15
C SER A 43 -3.61 7.51 -6.79
N THR A 44 -3.14 6.36 -7.31
CA THR A 44 -1.75 5.94 -7.10
C THR A 44 -0.75 6.94 -7.66
N LEU A 45 -1.08 7.57 -8.78
CA LEU A 45 -0.24 8.59 -9.38
C LEU A 45 -0.15 9.86 -8.52
N GLU A 46 -1.29 10.38 -8.06
CA GLU A 46 -1.32 11.55 -7.16
C GLU A 46 -0.58 11.26 -5.86
N TYR A 47 -0.82 10.11 -5.26
CA TYR A 47 -0.08 9.65 -4.10
C TYR A 47 1.43 9.66 -4.34
N SER A 48 1.86 9.12 -5.48
CA SER A 48 3.28 9.04 -5.81
C SER A 48 3.93 10.41 -5.95
N ILE A 49 3.23 11.37 -6.56
CA ILE A 49 3.73 12.74 -6.72
C ILE A 49 3.77 13.47 -5.37
N GLU A 50 2.76 13.28 -4.51
CA GLU A 50 2.65 14.01 -3.24
C GLU A 50 3.49 13.41 -2.11
N HIS A 51 3.65 12.08 -2.06
CA HIS A 51 4.16 11.38 -0.88
C HIS A 51 5.39 10.50 -1.12
N ARG A 52 5.64 10.06 -2.38
CA ARG A 52 6.71 9.09 -2.63
C ARG A 52 8.09 9.70 -2.51
N LYS A 53 8.90 9.13 -1.62
CA LYS A 53 10.33 9.44 -1.47
C LYS A 53 11.19 8.34 -2.07
N ILE A 54 12.28 8.71 -2.71
CA ILE A 54 13.27 7.79 -3.27
C ILE A 54 14.63 8.10 -2.68
N ARG A 55 15.30 7.09 -2.14
CA ARG A 55 16.70 7.21 -1.70
C ARG A 55 17.62 7.28 -2.92
N GLN A 56 18.47 8.28 -2.92
CA GLN A 56 19.53 8.43 -3.90
C GLN A 56 20.79 7.67 -3.47
N SER A 57 21.76 7.56 -4.37
CA SER A 57 23.02 6.84 -4.12
C SER A 57 23.91 7.49 -3.05
N ASP A 58 23.69 8.76 -2.76
CA ASP A 58 24.37 9.53 -1.70
C ASP A 58 23.70 9.38 -0.32
N GLY A 59 22.57 8.68 -0.25
CA GLY A 59 21.80 8.45 0.96
C GLY A 59 20.72 9.51 1.23
N GLU A 60 20.68 10.58 0.46
CA GLU A 60 19.64 11.59 0.54
C GLU A 60 18.31 11.06 -0.06
N THR A 61 17.20 11.63 0.38
CA THR A 61 15.89 11.33 -0.17
C THR A 61 15.41 12.44 -1.08
N ALA A 62 14.89 12.09 -2.25
CA ALA A 62 14.27 13.02 -3.18
C ALA A 62 12.81 12.64 -3.43
N ASP A 63 12.01 13.62 -3.82
CA ASP A 63 10.65 13.39 -4.25
C ASP A 63 10.64 12.60 -5.57
N TRP A 64 9.73 11.65 -5.67
CA TRP A 64 9.52 10.94 -6.92
C TRP A 64 8.88 11.86 -7.97
N SER A 65 9.37 11.78 -9.20
CA SER A 65 8.80 12.54 -10.33
C SER A 65 8.45 11.62 -11.49
N LEU A 66 7.34 11.92 -12.13
CA LEU A 66 6.89 11.22 -13.34
C LEU A 66 7.71 11.61 -14.59
N ASP A 67 8.42 12.74 -14.57
CA ASP A 67 9.07 13.32 -15.73
C ASP A 67 10.06 12.39 -16.44
N LEU A 68 10.78 11.59 -15.64
CA LEU A 68 11.75 10.62 -16.17
C LEU A 68 11.09 9.33 -16.69
N THR A 69 9.89 9.01 -16.20
CA THR A 69 9.22 7.73 -16.45
C THR A 69 7.72 7.92 -16.71
N PRO A 70 7.31 8.76 -17.69
CA PRO A 70 5.90 9.11 -17.90
C PRO A 70 5.02 7.90 -18.26
N TYR A 71 5.60 6.84 -18.78
CA TYR A 71 4.92 5.60 -19.12
C TYR A 71 4.42 4.82 -17.89
N LEU A 72 4.91 5.13 -16.68
CA LEU A 72 4.43 4.48 -15.44
C LEU A 72 3.05 4.98 -14.99
N ALA A 73 2.57 6.11 -15.51
CA ALA A 73 1.24 6.63 -15.20
C ALA A 73 0.12 5.66 -15.61
N GLN A 74 0.25 5.03 -16.77
CA GLN A 74 -0.78 4.12 -17.28
C GLN A 74 -0.97 2.86 -16.41
N PRO A 75 0.06 2.09 -16.03
CA PRO A 75 -0.11 0.95 -15.14
C PRO A 75 -0.57 1.36 -13.72
N MET A 76 -0.22 2.53 -13.20
CA MET A 76 -0.76 3.05 -11.95
C MET A 76 -2.27 3.30 -12.06
N ALA A 77 -2.71 3.98 -13.10
CA ALA A 77 -4.14 4.20 -13.37
C ALA A 77 -4.91 2.88 -13.55
N ALA A 78 -4.31 1.87 -14.17
CA ALA A 78 -4.91 0.55 -14.31
C ALA A 78 -5.07 -0.17 -12.97
N LEU A 79 -4.12 -0.01 -12.05
CA LEU A 79 -4.25 -0.55 -10.69
C LEU A 79 -5.39 0.12 -9.90
N ASP A 80 -5.63 1.41 -10.11
CA ASP A 80 -6.72 2.13 -9.45
C ASP A 80 -8.10 1.84 -10.08
N ALA A 81 -8.13 1.50 -11.37
CA ALA A 81 -9.38 1.36 -12.11
C ALA A 81 -10.26 0.23 -11.52
N PRO A 82 -11.55 0.51 -11.25
CA PRO A 82 -12.50 -0.52 -10.84
C PRO A 82 -12.69 -1.54 -11.98
N GLY A 83 -12.78 -2.82 -11.63
CA GLY A 83 -12.96 -3.89 -12.61
C GLY A 83 -11.69 -4.41 -13.28
N ILE A 84 -10.57 -3.70 -13.23
CA ILE A 84 -9.27 -4.25 -13.63
C ILE A 84 -8.68 -4.99 -12.44
N HIS A 85 -8.49 -6.30 -12.58
CA HIS A 85 -7.97 -7.16 -11.51
C HIS A 85 -6.55 -7.61 -11.73
N GLU A 86 -6.05 -7.54 -12.95
CA GLU A 86 -4.71 -7.98 -13.32
C GLU A 86 -4.06 -6.91 -14.19
N VAL A 87 -2.85 -6.52 -13.82
CA VAL A 87 -2.01 -5.58 -14.57
C VAL A 87 -0.69 -6.26 -14.86
N ILE A 88 -0.44 -6.58 -16.12
CA ILE A 88 0.78 -7.23 -16.55
C ILE A 88 1.60 -6.23 -17.35
N VAL A 89 2.80 -5.93 -16.87
CA VAL A 89 3.70 -4.94 -17.46
C VAL A 89 4.94 -5.64 -17.99
N PRO A 90 5.04 -5.89 -19.30
CA PRO A 90 6.30 -6.25 -19.92
C PRO A 90 7.29 -5.09 -19.74
N LYS A 91 8.36 -5.31 -19.00
CA LYS A 91 9.32 -4.26 -18.66
C LYS A 91 10.75 -4.67 -18.99
N PRO A 92 11.56 -3.80 -19.57
CA PRO A 92 13.01 -4.00 -19.58
C PRO A 92 13.57 -3.82 -18.17
N ALA A 93 14.75 -4.36 -17.92
CA ALA A 93 15.43 -4.16 -16.65
C ALA A 93 15.62 -2.66 -16.35
N ARG A 94 15.47 -2.27 -15.08
CA ARG A 94 15.63 -0.89 -14.57
C ARG A 94 14.68 0.15 -15.15
N SER A 95 13.52 -0.26 -15.65
CA SER A 95 12.50 0.67 -16.18
C SER A 95 11.55 1.23 -15.12
N GLY A 96 11.76 0.93 -13.84
CA GLY A 96 10.87 1.42 -12.76
C GLY A 96 9.54 0.66 -12.62
N GLY A 97 9.33 -0.44 -13.34
CA GLY A 97 8.07 -1.19 -13.26
C GLY A 97 7.74 -1.64 -11.82
N THR A 98 8.72 -2.09 -11.05
CA THR A 98 8.53 -2.46 -9.63
C THR A 98 8.04 -1.29 -8.78
N VAL A 99 8.46 -0.04 -9.10
CA VAL A 99 8.02 1.19 -8.41
C VAL A 99 6.50 1.39 -8.50
N VAL A 100 5.86 0.96 -9.58
CA VAL A 100 4.39 1.01 -9.70
C VAL A 100 3.71 0.19 -8.60
N ALA A 101 4.19 -1.03 -8.38
CA ALA A 101 3.66 -1.89 -7.32
C ALA A 101 3.97 -1.35 -5.92
N GLU A 102 5.17 -0.78 -5.72
CA GLU A 102 5.55 -0.12 -4.46
C GLU A 102 4.63 1.05 -4.14
N ASN A 103 4.40 1.93 -5.11
CA ASN A 103 3.54 3.10 -4.97
C ASN A 103 2.09 2.71 -4.67
N TYR A 104 1.56 1.70 -5.37
CA TYR A 104 0.23 1.18 -5.09
C TYR A 104 0.13 0.54 -3.70
N ALA A 105 1.16 -0.19 -3.27
CA ALA A 105 1.21 -0.78 -1.94
C ALA A 105 1.20 0.30 -0.84
N LEU A 106 2.06 1.32 -0.95
CA LEU A 106 2.11 2.44 -0.01
C LEU A 106 0.77 3.17 0.06
N LYS A 107 0.22 3.56 -1.09
CA LYS A 107 -1.07 4.25 -1.20
C LYS A 107 -2.19 3.44 -0.52
N THR A 108 -2.27 2.14 -0.78
CA THR A 108 -3.34 1.32 -0.19
C THR A 108 -3.17 1.13 1.31
N MET A 109 -1.95 1.13 1.83
CA MET A 109 -1.68 1.07 3.26
C MET A 109 -1.98 2.38 3.97
N GLU A 110 -1.78 3.50 3.31
CA GLU A 110 -2.03 4.81 3.91
C GLU A 110 -3.47 5.28 3.74
N PHE A 111 -4.02 5.23 2.55
CA PHE A 111 -5.34 5.77 2.20
C PHE A 111 -6.39 4.69 1.88
N GLY A 112 -5.99 3.44 1.75
CA GLY A 112 -6.88 2.33 1.40
C GLY A 112 -7.18 2.23 -0.11
N PRO A 113 -8.06 1.31 -0.44
CA PRO A 113 -8.62 0.28 0.42
C PRO A 113 -7.56 -0.73 0.84
N ALA A 114 -7.34 -0.86 2.15
CA ALA A 114 -6.32 -1.71 2.74
C ALA A 114 -6.66 -3.21 2.64
N GLY A 115 -5.66 -4.06 2.78
CA GLY A 115 -5.76 -5.51 2.78
C GLY A 115 -4.37 -6.14 2.71
N ASP A 116 -4.27 -7.44 2.98
CA ASP A 116 -3.00 -8.13 2.95
C ASP A 116 -2.33 -8.07 1.57
N ILE A 117 -1.03 -7.80 1.56
CA ILE A 117 -0.20 -7.74 0.37
C ILE A 117 0.81 -8.89 0.39
N MET A 118 0.83 -9.67 -0.66
CA MET A 118 1.81 -10.72 -0.87
C MET A 118 2.72 -10.35 -2.04
N TRP A 119 4.01 -10.28 -1.78
CA TRP A 119 5.02 -9.90 -2.77
C TRP A 119 5.96 -11.07 -3.03
N TYR A 120 5.85 -11.65 -4.21
CA TYR A 120 6.65 -12.79 -4.61
C TYR A 120 7.88 -12.37 -5.41
N LEU A 121 9.02 -12.91 -5.02
CA LEU A 121 10.32 -12.80 -5.67
C LEU A 121 10.84 -14.21 -6.02
N ALA A 122 11.85 -14.31 -6.87
CA ALA A 122 12.30 -15.58 -7.42
C ALA A 122 12.76 -16.58 -6.35
N GLY A 123 13.57 -16.12 -5.38
CA GLY A 123 14.13 -17.00 -4.37
C GLY A 123 14.44 -16.30 -3.04
N PRO A 124 14.94 -17.05 -2.06
CA PRO A 124 15.26 -16.53 -0.72
C PRO A 124 16.32 -15.43 -0.71
N ASP A 125 17.27 -15.47 -1.62
CA ASP A 125 18.38 -14.50 -1.71
C ASP A 125 17.87 -13.16 -2.26
N GLU A 126 17.01 -13.21 -3.29
CA GLU A 126 16.32 -12.03 -3.83
C GLU A 126 15.41 -11.39 -2.77
N VAL A 127 14.67 -12.22 -2.02
CA VAL A 127 13.85 -11.74 -0.90
C VAL A 127 14.71 -11.05 0.16
N GLY A 128 15.86 -11.61 0.54
CA GLY A 128 16.78 -11.02 1.48
C GLY A 128 17.32 -9.67 1.01
N SER A 129 17.84 -9.64 -0.21
CA SER A 129 18.39 -8.44 -0.82
C SER A 129 17.35 -7.32 -0.98
N TYR A 130 16.15 -7.65 -1.48
CA TYR A 130 15.07 -6.69 -1.62
C TYR A 130 14.58 -6.17 -0.27
N ALA A 131 14.49 -7.05 0.73
CA ALA A 131 14.06 -6.70 2.08
C ALA A 131 14.94 -5.62 2.71
N GLU A 132 16.24 -5.73 2.56
CA GLU A 132 17.20 -4.78 3.14
C GLU A 132 17.31 -3.48 2.35
N ARG A 133 17.40 -3.59 1.03
CA ARG A 133 17.73 -2.45 0.17
C ARG A 133 16.54 -1.61 -0.22
N VAL A 134 15.36 -2.21 -0.30
CA VAL A 134 14.15 -1.55 -0.82
C VAL A 134 13.04 -1.56 0.21
N PHE A 135 12.62 -2.75 0.66
CA PHE A 135 11.41 -2.91 1.47
C PHE A 135 11.50 -2.22 2.83
N LYS A 136 12.64 -2.34 3.52
CA LYS A 136 12.84 -1.67 4.80
C LYS A 136 12.80 -0.15 4.65
N PRO A 137 13.64 0.49 3.80
CA PRO A 137 13.59 1.93 3.61
C PRO A 137 12.25 2.42 3.04
N LEU A 138 11.60 1.63 2.18
CA LEU A 138 10.31 1.97 1.61
C LEU A 138 9.27 2.34 2.68
N PHE A 139 9.22 1.59 3.78
CA PHE A 139 8.27 1.85 4.87
C PHE A 139 8.79 2.84 5.91
N GLU A 140 10.10 2.97 6.06
CA GLU A 140 10.71 3.92 6.99
C GLU A 140 10.65 5.37 6.48
N ASP A 141 10.79 5.57 5.18
CA ASP A 141 10.87 6.89 4.54
C ASP A 141 9.48 7.52 4.28
N HIS A 142 8.38 6.78 4.54
CA HIS A 142 7.01 7.26 4.32
C HIS A 142 6.27 7.37 5.66
N GLU A 143 6.25 8.59 6.24
CA GLU A 143 5.72 8.88 7.58
C GLU A 143 4.30 8.38 7.79
N GLY A 144 3.39 8.59 6.82
CA GLY A 144 1.98 8.17 6.93
C GLY A 144 1.81 6.65 7.01
N VAL A 145 2.69 5.89 6.37
CA VAL A 145 2.72 4.42 6.46
C VAL A 145 3.46 3.97 7.72
N ALA A 146 4.62 4.61 8.02
CA ALA A 146 5.43 4.30 9.20
C ALA A 146 4.62 4.44 10.50
N ALA A 147 3.79 5.47 10.61
CA ALA A 147 2.92 5.72 11.76
C ALA A 147 1.88 4.61 12.00
N LYS A 148 1.56 3.81 10.99
CA LYS A 148 0.61 2.69 11.06
C LYS A 148 1.26 1.33 11.30
N ILE A 149 2.59 1.27 11.34
CA ILE A 149 3.31 0.02 11.60
C ILE A 149 3.09 -0.41 13.06
N GLY A 150 2.69 -1.67 13.26
CA GLY A 150 2.49 -2.23 14.59
C GLY A 150 3.77 -2.23 15.43
N GLY A 151 3.64 -1.90 16.71
CA GLY A 151 4.78 -1.78 17.65
C GLY A 151 5.23 -3.08 18.30
N GLY A 152 4.58 -4.21 18.02
CA GLY A 152 4.93 -5.50 18.61
C GLY A 152 6.14 -6.15 17.94
N PRO A 153 6.94 -6.95 18.67
CA PRO A 153 8.12 -7.64 18.11
C PRO A 153 7.78 -8.60 16.97
N SER A 154 6.55 -9.13 16.96
CA SER A 154 6.03 -10.01 15.91
C SER A 154 5.42 -9.26 14.72
N ASP A 155 5.13 -7.98 14.88
CA ASP A 155 4.46 -7.17 13.87
C ASP A 155 5.41 -6.68 12.78
N THR A 156 6.69 -6.58 13.11
CA THR A 156 7.71 -6.05 12.21
C THR A 156 8.93 -6.94 12.17
N THR A 157 9.14 -7.57 11.02
CA THR A 157 10.39 -8.26 10.69
C THR A 157 10.97 -7.65 9.41
N LEU A 158 12.18 -8.07 9.02
CA LEU A 158 12.80 -7.62 7.79
C LEU A 158 11.92 -7.89 6.55
N ARG A 159 11.21 -9.02 6.53
CA ARG A 159 10.41 -9.50 5.38
C ARG A 159 8.91 -9.32 5.53
N ARG A 160 8.45 -8.84 6.69
CA ARG A 160 7.04 -8.71 7.01
C ARG A 160 6.79 -7.46 7.82
N LYS A 161 5.77 -6.69 7.42
CA LYS A 161 5.27 -5.52 8.17
C LYS A 161 3.77 -5.67 8.40
N ARG A 162 3.32 -5.38 9.62
CA ARG A 162 1.91 -5.23 9.94
C ARG A 162 1.57 -3.76 10.00
N ILE A 163 0.67 -3.32 9.15
CA ILE A 163 0.34 -1.91 8.93
C ILE A 163 -1.17 -1.77 9.02
N GLY A 164 -1.67 -0.98 9.99
CA GLY A 164 -3.10 -0.75 10.15
C GLY A 164 -3.95 -2.04 10.29
N GLY A 165 -3.37 -3.11 10.86
CA GLY A 165 -4.05 -4.40 11.03
C GLY A 165 -3.88 -5.39 9.86
N TYR A 166 -3.33 -4.96 8.72
CA TYR A 166 -3.03 -5.79 7.56
C TYR A 166 -1.54 -6.13 7.47
N THR A 167 -1.21 -7.12 6.67
CA THR A 167 0.16 -7.61 6.54
C THR A 167 0.69 -7.39 5.13
N VAL A 168 1.89 -6.82 5.03
CA VAL A 168 2.70 -6.83 3.81
C VAL A 168 3.84 -7.80 4.00
N GLU A 169 3.99 -8.77 3.11
CA GLU A 169 4.99 -9.83 3.26
C GLU A 169 5.73 -10.15 1.96
N LEU A 170 7.06 -10.22 2.06
CA LEU A 170 7.95 -10.68 1.01
C LEU A 170 8.10 -12.20 1.06
N LEU A 171 7.87 -12.84 -0.05
CA LEU A 171 7.82 -14.29 -0.19
C LEU A 171 8.71 -14.77 -1.33
N ALA A 172 9.51 -15.79 -1.06
CA ALA A 172 10.15 -16.52 -2.14
C ALA A 172 9.12 -17.40 -2.85
N MET A 173 9.13 -17.43 -4.19
CA MET A 173 8.20 -18.23 -4.96
C MET A 173 8.47 -19.72 -4.73
N SER A 174 7.54 -20.38 -4.04
CA SER A 174 7.62 -21.82 -3.72
C SER A 174 6.23 -22.43 -3.54
N GLY A 175 6.12 -23.74 -3.64
CA GLY A 175 4.86 -24.43 -3.41
C GLY A 175 4.28 -24.23 -2.01
N LYS A 176 5.13 -24.04 -0.99
CA LYS A 176 4.67 -23.77 0.38
C LYS A 176 4.13 -22.34 0.56
N THR A 177 4.79 -21.36 -0.04
CA THR A 177 4.41 -19.95 0.10
C THR A 177 3.14 -19.61 -0.68
N THR A 178 2.82 -20.38 -1.72
CA THR A 178 1.62 -20.18 -2.53
C THR A 178 0.39 -20.94 -2.02
N THR A 179 0.48 -21.83 -1.02
CA THR A 179 -0.65 -22.70 -0.67
C THR A 179 -1.56 -22.21 0.46
N ASN A 180 -1.08 -21.45 1.44
CA ASN A 180 -1.86 -21.20 2.68
C ASN A 180 -2.09 -19.71 2.98
N ARG A 181 -2.08 -18.84 1.98
CA ARG A 181 -2.19 -17.40 2.19
C ARG A 181 -3.19 -16.78 1.22
N GLN A 182 -3.87 -15.76 1.67
CA GLN A 182 -4.75 -14.93 0.85
C GLN A 182 -4.23 -13.51 0.89
N GLY A 183 -4.33 -12.79 -0.20
CA GLY A 183 -3.92 -11.41 -0.28
C GLY A 183 -4.82 -10.63 -1.21
N ARG A 184 -5.16 -9.41 -0.80
CA ARG A 184 -5.93 -8.51 -1.63
C ARG A 184 -5.10 -8.01 -2.82
N PHE A 185 -3.84 -7.69 -2.57
CA PHE A 185 -2.89 -7.33 -3.59
C PHE A 185 -1.76 -8.36 -3.66
N ILE A 186 -1.53 -8.90 -4.84
CA ILE A 186 -0.46 -9.87 -5.09
C ILE A 186 0.47 -9.28 -6.13
N VAL A 187 1.75 -9.21 -5.81
CA VAL A 187 2.81 -8.79 -6.71
C VAL A 187 3.65 -10.00 -7.09
N PHE A 188 3.82 -10.21 -8.38
CA PHE A 188 4.77 -11.15 -8.94
C PHE A 188 5.87 -10.37 -9.65
N ASP A 189 6.96 -10.11 -8.94
CA ASP A 189 8.07 -9.35 -9.51
C ASP A 189 9.03 -10.29 -10.26
N GLU A 190 9.34 -9.94 -11.50
CA GLU A 190 10.21 -10.68 -12.40
C GLU A 190 9.86 -12.17 -12.51
N PRO A 191 8.62 -12.53 -12.89
CA PRO A 191 8.20 -13.93 -12.93
C PRO A 191 9.00 -14.79 -13.90
N ASP A 192 9.70 -14.21 -14.87
CA ASP A 192 10.62 -14.90 -15.78
C ASP A 192 11.81 -15.51 -15.05
N SER A 193 12.16 -14.97 -13.89
CA SER A 193 13.23 -15.48 -13.02
C SER A 193 12.78 -16.64 -12.12
N TYR A 194 11.48 -16.97 -12.10
CA TYR A 194 10.96 -18.07 -11.29
C TYR A 194 11.41 -19.42 -11.86
N SER A 195 11.45 -20.44 -11.01
CA SER A 195 11.71 -21.80 -11.50
C SER A 195 10.64 -22.21 -12.53
N LYS A 196 11.02 -23.03 -13.52
CA LYS A 196 10.12 -23.48 -14.60
C LYS A 196 8.77 -24.01 -14.12
N LYS A 197 8.72 -24.61 -12.94
CA LYS A 197 7.49 -25.12 -12.33
C LYS A 197 6.47 -24.02 -12.04
N PHE A 198 6.92 -22.79 -11.72
CA PHE A 198 6.05 -21.70 -11.32
C PHE A 198 5.84 -20.67 -12.43
N THR A 199 6.79 -20.52 -13.35
CA THR A 199 6.68 -19.57 -14.47
C THR A 199 5.43 -19.80 -15.33
N SER A 200 4.97 -21.04 -15.47
CA SER A 200 3.81 -21.37 -16.29
C SER A 200 2.45 -21.19 -15.61
N ASN A 201 2.40 -21.07 -14.27
CA ASN A 201 1.13 -21.11 -13.55
C ASN A 201 0.99 -20.10 -12.39
N PHE A 202 1.92 -19.13 -12.26
CA PHE A 202 1.92 -18.17 -11.15
C PHE A 202 0.63 -17.31 -11.12
N LEU A 203 0.12 -16.89 -12.28
CA LEU A 203 -1.12 -16.12 -12.36
C LEU A 203 -2.32 -16.91 -11.84
N GLU A 204 -2.45 -18.18 -12.26
CA GLU A 204 -3.54 -19.02 -11.77
C GLU A 204 -3.45 -19.25 -10.27
N GLN A 205 -2.25 -19.41 -9.74
CA GLN A 205 -2.04 -19.47 -8.30
C GLN A 205 -2.44 -18.18 -7.61
N GLY A 206 -2.10 -17.02 -8.17
CA GLY A 206 -2.54 -15.72 -7.68
C GLY A 206 -4.07 -15.58 -7.66
N ARG A 207 -4.74 -15.91 -8.75
CA ARG A 207 -6.21 -15.90 -8.86
C ARG A 207 -6.87 -16.78 -7.79
N GLN A 208 -6.33 -17.97 -7.54
CA GLN A 208 -6.82 -18.86 -6.50
C GLN A 208 -6.71 -18.26 -5.09
N ARG A 209 -5.64 -17.50 -4.81
CA ARG A 209 -5.45 -16.82 -3.51
C ARG A 209 -6.37 -15.62 -3.31
N GLN A 210 -6.98 -15.14 -4.35
CA GLN A 210 -7.88 -13.99 -4.33
C GLN A 210 -9.36 -14.33 -4.45
N ARG A 211 -9.73 -15.60 -4.50
CA ARG A 211 -11.13 -16.03 -4.67
C ARG A 211 -12.08 -15.47 -3.60
N MET A 212 -11.60 -15.31 -2.37
CA MET A 212 -12.39 -14.83 -1.23
C MET A 212 -12.28 -13.32 -1.01
N VAL A 213 -11.48 -12.61 -1.80
CA VAL A 213 -11.18 -11.17 -1.57
C VAL A 213 -12.20 -10.23 -2.23
N GLY A 214 -13.03 -10.76 -3.13
CA GLY A 214 -14.06 -9.97 -3.80
C GLY A 214 -13.52 -9.05 -4.91
N SER A 215 -14.26 -7.95 -5.17
CA SER A 215 -13.99 -7.04 -6.31
C SER A 215 -12.76 -6.16 -6.15
N LEU A 216 -12.23 -6.01 -4.94
CA LEU A 216 -11.08 -5.16 -4.68
C LEU A 216 -9.71 -5.85 -4.88
N ARG A 217 -9.71 -7.09 -5.34
CA ARG A 217 -8.48 -7.84 -5.60
C ARG A 217 -7.66 -7.25 -6.74
N LYS A 218 -6.34 -7.29 -6.62
CA LYS A 218 -5.38 -6.89 -7.67
C LYS A 218 -4.22 -7.87 -7.77
N ILE A 219 -3.76 -8.12 -8.98
CA ILE A 219 -2.49 -8.82 -9.30
C ILE A 219 -1.66 -7.89 -10.18
N TYR A 220 -0.39 -7.78 -9.84
CA TYR A 220 0.61 -7.03 -10.61
C TYR A 220 1.81 -7.90 -10.90
#